data_ae2a422416b520a429450c1fd67fc5a1
#
_entry.id   ae2a422416b520a429450c1fd67fc5a1
#
_cell.length_a   1.000
_cell.length_b   1.000
_cell.length_c   1.000
_cell.angle_alpha   90.00
_cell.angle_beta   90.00
_cell.angle_gamma   90.00
#
_symmetry.space_group_name_H-M   'P 1'
#
loop_
_entity.id
_entity.type
_entity.pdbx_description
1 polymer ?
#
loop_
_entity_poly.entity_id
_entity_poly.type
_entity_poly.pdbx_seq_one_letter_code
_entity_poly.pdbx_strand_id
1 'polypeptide(L)'
;MVNESEIDFEAVFQALPSPVALFTTDLVYADVNEAFLRSMGRTRDQVVGRHLSDAFPDDPENRAVSGMRKLQGSLRWVAATGERDAMTLHRYDVEDLDRPGVWEERYWSPVNVPVFDGDGRVALLLHLEEDITELVHTQGGKDRATALETMLYNEALELQEANVRLREAHAREHEVALSLQDAMLPTLTPLRHHLAAVRYRPAAAALNVCGDWYDLVELPDGRTAVAVGDVVGYGLAAACVMGQLRSALSAAFRVSDDGPARALEVLGLYARSVNGAESTTTVLCVIDGVNRVIAYSSAGHPPPALLHPDGTVEFLDQATDPPLGARPEHIPRPQSKVPFSEGATLVLYTDGLIERRREDIDVGLNRLAASLIRHQGTEPEALAGALLDDLTPPAGATDDIALVVIRL
;
A
#
# COMPACT_ATOMS: atom_id res chain seq x y z
N MET A 1 -7.48 5.94 21.50
CA MET A 1 -6.43 5.66 20.51
C MET A 1 -5.11 5.89 21.23
N VAL A 2 -4.32 4.85 21.42
CA VAL A 2 -2.96 4.97 22.01
C VAL A 2 -2.10 5.56 20.89
N ASN A 3 -1.39 6.63 21.21
CA ASN A 3 -0.52 7.33 20.26
C ASN A 3 0.66 6.40 19.90
N GLU A 4 0.93 6.09 18.64
CA GLU A 4 2.03 5.20 18.21
C GLU A 4 3.42 5.63 18.71
N SER A 5 3.58 6.86 19.15
CA SER A 5 4.81 7.40 19.72
C SER A 5 5.02 7.09 21.22
N GLU A 6 4.11 6.37 21.89
CA GLU A 6 4.15 6.06 23.34
C GLU A 6 4.32 4.55 23.63
N ILE A 7 4.40 3.69 22.61
CA ILE A 7 4.59 2.25 22.84
C ILE A 7 6.09 1.97 23.06
N ASP A 8 6.44 1.58 24.26
CA ASP A 8 7.77 1.07 24.60
C ASP A 8 7.86 -0.41 24.15
N PHE A 9 8.36 -0.63 22.93
CA PHE A 9 8.50 -1.96 22.33
C PHE A 9 9.50 -2.82 23.10
N GLU A 10 10.50 -2.26 23.75
CA GLU A 10 11.42 -2.97 24.62
C GLU A 10 10.70 -3.54 25.83
N ALA A 11 9.89 -2.72 26.52
CA ALA A 11 9.08 -3.17 27.63
C ALA A 11 8.07 -4.26 27.22
N VAL A 12 7.47 -4.15 26.02
CA VAL A 12 6.58 -5.18 25.47
C VAL A 12 7.34 -6.49 25.24
N PHE A 13 8.52 -6.44 24.61
CA PHE A 13 9.35 -7.60 24.34
C PHE A 13 9.75 -8.32 25.62
N GLN A 14 10.17 -7.56 26.65
CA GLN A 14 10.57 -8.14 27.95
C GLN A 14 9.37 -8.71 28.72
N ALA A 15 8.16 -8.17 28.53
CA ALA A 15 6.94 -8.65 29.21
C ALA A 15 6.29 -9.89 28.55
N LEU A 16 6.75 -10.34 27.39
CA LEU A 16 6.20 -11.51 26.73
C LEU A 16 6.35 -12.75 27.62
N PRO A 17 5.27 -13.54 27.83
CA PRO A 17 5.32 -14.72 28.70
C PRO A 17 6.09 -15.90 28.07
N SER A 18 6.13 -15.97 26.75
CA SER A 18 6.85 -17.01 26.01
C SER A 18 8.34 -16.66 25.86
N PRO A 19 9.24 -17.65 25.93
CA PRO A 19 10.65 -17.46 25.64
C PRO A 19 10.87 -16.99 24.20
N VAL A 20 11.55 -15.85 24.03
CA VAL A 20 11.86 -15.26 22.72
C VAL A 20 13.31 -14.82 22.68
N ALA A 21 14.01 -15.17 21.60
CA ALA A 21 15.33 -14.67 21.26
C ALA A 21 15.33 -13.99 19.88
N LEU A 22 16.14 -12.96 19.74
CA LEU A 22 16.46 -12.30 18.48
C LEU A 22 17.89 -12.64 18.08
N PHE A 23 18.07 -13.06 16.83
CA PHE A 23 19.38 -13.33 16.26
C PHE A 23 19.68 -12.37 15.10
N THR A 24 20.97 -12.07 14.93
CA THR A 24 21.46 -11.56 13.65
C THR A 24 21.42 -12.70 12.61
N THR A 25 21.56 -12.35 11.33
CA THR A 25 21.68 -13.34 10.23
C THR A 25 22.91 -14.24 10.35
N ASP A 26 23.92 -13.83 11.14
CA ASP A 26 25.11 -14.62 11.47
C ASP A 26 24.93 -15.50 12.72
N LEU A 27 23.70 -15.66 13.19
CA LEU A 27 23.32 -16.48 14.34
C LEU A 27 23.95 -16.03 15.68
N VAL A 28 24.18 -14.75 15.84
CA VAL A 28 24.57 -14.12 17.11
C VAL A 28 23.32 -13.61 17.82
N TYR A 29 23.18 -13.89 19.11
CA TYR A 29 22.09 -13.34 19.92
C TYR A 29 22.14 -11.82 19.94
N ALA A 30 21.21 -11.17 19.27
CA ALA A 30 21.06 -9.72 19.30
C ALA A 30 20.34 -9.27 20.57
N ASP A 31 19.32 -10.02 21.00
CA ASP A 31 18.59 -9.80 22.24
C ASP A 31 17.82 -11.05 22.69
N VAL A 32 17.37 -11.08 23.97
CA VAL A 32 16.52 -12.11 24.56
C VAL A 32 15.59 -11.49 25.61
N ASN A 33 14.38 -12.05 25.76
CA ASN A 33 13.46 -11.57 26.78
C ASN A 33 13.67 -12.28 28.12
N GLU A 34 13.07 -11.75 29.19
CA GLU A 34 13.15 -12.32 30.54
C GLU A 34 12.62 -13.77 30.64
N ALA A 35 11.62 -14.11 29.82
CA ALA A 35 11.10 -15.49 29.80
C ALA A 35 12.14 -16.47 29.24
N PHE A 36 12.90 -16.08 28.21
CA PHE A 36 14.00 -16.89 27.67
C PHE A 36 15.10 -17.11 28.70
N LEU A 37 15.52 -16.03 29.37
CA LEU A 37 16.57 -16.13 30.39
C LEU A 37 16.18 -17.11 31.56
N ARG A 38 14.93 -17.01 32.02
CA ARG A 38 14.40 -17.90 33.05
C ARG A 38 14.32 -19.35 32.58
N SER A 39 13.84 -19.58 31.35
CA SER A 39 13.70 -20.91 30.77
C SER A 39 15.04 -21.60 30.58
N MET A 40 16.07 -20.87 30.19
CA MET A 40 17.42 -21.40 29.92
C MET A 40 18.35 -21.37 31.12
N GLY A 41 17.94 -20.78 32.23
CA GLY A 41 18.80 -20.66 33.44
C GLY A 41 20.06 -19.84 33.17
N ARG A 42 20.01 -18.84 32.33
CA ARG A 42 21.15 -17.99 31.92
C ARG A 42 20.91 -16.52 32.27
N THR A 43 21.99 -15.78 32.45
CA THR A 43 21.95 -14.33 32.53
C THR A 43 22.13 -13.70 31.13
N ARG A 44 21.66 -12.46 30.97
CA ARG A 44 21.78 -11.71 29.71
C ARG A 44 23.21 -11.63 29.18
N ASP A 45 24.18 -11.35 30.05
CA ASP A 45 25.62 -11.27 29.70
C ASP A 45 26.22 -12.59 29.24
N GLN A 46 25.60 -13.71 29.61
CA GLN A 46 26.02 -15.06 29.18
C GLN A 46 25.50 -15.39 27.77
N VAL A 47 24.50 -14.66 27.25
CA VAL A 47 23.81 -14.99 26.00
C VAL A 47 24.02 -13.91 24.95
N VAL A 48 23.65 -12.68 25.24
CA VAL A 48 23.65 -11.57 24.25
C VAL A 48 25.07 -11.28 23.77
N GLY A 49 25.21 -11.09 22.44
CA GLY A 49 26.50 -10.88 21.79
C GLY A 49 27.30 -12.13 21.50
N ARG A 50 26.83 -13.33 21.90
CA ARG A 50 27.49 -14.59 21.60
C ARG A 50 26.84 -15.31 20.43
N HIS A 51 27.63 -16.07 19.70
CA HIS A 51 27.10 -16.98 18.69
C HIS A 51 26.30 -18.11 19.37
N LEU A 52 25.25 -18.58 18.69
CA LEU A 52 24.34 -19.62 19.20
C LEU A 52 25.07 -20.83 19.78
N SER A 53 26.08 -21.40 19.12
CA SER A 53 26.85 -22.56 19.58
C SER A 53 27.78 -22.26 20.73
N ASP A 54 28.12 -21.00 20.98
CA ASP A 54 29.01 -20.61 22.08
C ASP A 54 28.23 -20.35 23.37
N ALA A 55 26.99 -19.84 23.22
CA ALA A 55 26.07 -19.60 24.33
C ALA A 55 25.48 -20.93 24.85
N PHE A 56 25.22 -21.87 23.94
CA PHE A 56 24.61 -23.18 24.26
C PHE A 56 25.35 -24.30 23.51
N PRO A 57 26.43 -24.84 24.06
CA PRO A 57 27.14 -25.99 23.47
C PRO A 57 26.31 -27.27 23.57
N ASP A 58 26.49 -28.19 22.62
CA ASP A 58 25.92 -29.54 22.70
C ASP A 58 26.56 -30.35 23.85
N ASP A 59 25.79 -31.25 24.45
CA ASP A 59 26.30 -32.21 25.43
C ASP A 59 27.42 -33.09 24.82
N PRO A 60 28.64 -33.06 25.38
CA PRO A 60 29.77 -33.83 24.86
C PRO A 60 29.57 -35.34 24.87
N GLU A 61 28.77 -35.87 25.82
CA GLU A 61 28.53 -37.31 26.00
C GLU A 61 27.35 -37.78 25.12
N ASN A 62 26.44 -36.88 24.70
CA ASN A 62 25.24 -37.23 23.94
C ASN A 62 25.21 -36.61 22.56
N ARG A 63 26.24 -36.76 21.76
CA ARG A 63 26.39 -36.23 20.41
C ARG A 63 25.31 -36.69 19.39
N ALA A 64 24.53 -37.72 19.74
CA ALA A 64 23.44 -38.20 18.88
C ALA A 64 22.22 -37.30 18.93
N VAL A 65 22.07 -36.47 19.97
CA VAL A 65 20.96 -35.50 20.15
C VAL A 65 21.44 -34.11 19.74
N SER A 66 21.56 -33.84 18.45
CA SER A 66 22.03 -32.52 17.99
C SER A 66 20.85 -31.60 17.65
N GLY A 67 20.07 -31.20 18.65
CA GLY A 67 19.03 -30.16 18.53
C GLY A 67 19.64 -28.87 18.03
N MET A 68 20.82 -28.49 18.50
CA MET A 68 21.56 -27.31 18.08
C MET A 68 21.84 -27.28 16.57
N ARG A 69 22.23 -28.39 15.96
CA ARG A 69 22.50 -28.45 14.50
C ARG A 69 21.24 -28.28 13.67
N LYS A 70 20.11 -28.79 14.15
CA LYS A 70 18.82 -28.61 13.52
C LYS A 70 18.37 -27.14 13.60
N LEU A 71 18.50 -26.53 14.78
CA LEU A 71 18.17 -25.10 14.97
C LEU A 71 19.02 -24.19 14.09
N GLN A 72 20.33 -24.43 14.02
CA GLN A 72 21.22 -23.69 13.11
C GLN A 72 20.80 -23.84 11.65
N GLY A 73 20.40 -25.03 11.23
CA GLY A 73 19.90 -25.31 9.89
C GLY A 73 18.65 -24.50 9.57
N SER A 74 17.68 -24.51 10.48
CA SER A 74 16.42 -23.77 10.38
C SER A 74 16.67 -22.25 10.32
N LEU A 75 17.42 -21.68 11.25
CA LEU A 75 17.73 -20.25 11.26
C LEU A 75 18.46 -19.78 10.01
N ARG A 76 19.41 -20.55 9.47
CA ARG A 76 20.08 -20.25 8.20
C ARG A 76 19.12 -20.29 7.01
N TRP A 77 18.21 -21.25 7.03
CA TRP A 77 17.20 -21.36 5.99
C TRP A 77 16.26 -20.13 6.00
N VAL A 78 15.77 -19.72 7.19
CA VAL A 78 14.95 -18.51 7.38
C VAL A 78 15.71 -17.26 6.92
N ALA A 79 17.00 -17.13 7.27
CA ALA A 79 17.83 -16.00 6.83
C ALA A 79 17.99 -15.95 5.31
N ALA A 80 18.10 -17.10 4.65
CA ALA A 80 18.33 -17.19 3.20
C ALA A 80 17.04 -17.02 2.36
N THR A 81 15.91 -17.53 2.87
CA THR A 81 14.65 -17.57 2.11
C THR A 81 13.70 -16.42 2.47
N GLY A 82 13.82 -15.85 3.68
CA GLY A 82 12.85 -14.92 4.24
C GLY A 82 11.50 -15.58 4.56
N GLU A 83 11.44 -16.90 4.68
CA GLU A 83 10.24 -17.64 5.03
C GLU A 83 10.30 -18.14 6.49
N ARG A 84 9.14 -18.24 7.13
CA ARG A 84 9.01 -18.80 8.48
C ARG A 84 9.25 -20.30 8.44
N ASP A 85 9.99 -20.83 9.46
CA ASP A 85 10.14 -22.26 9.70
C ASP A 85 9.61 -22.65 11.08
N ALA A 86 8.68 -23.60 11.13
CA ALA A 86 8.22 -24.26 12.34
C ALA A 86 8.91 -25.63 12.44
N MET A 87 9.83 -25.76 13.37
CA MET A 87 10.60 -26.99 13.51
C MET A 87 9.78 -28.08 14.20
N THR A 88 10.03 -29.31 13.79
CA THR A 88 9.50 -30.45 14.55
C THR A 88 10.07 -30.49 15.99
N LEU A 89 9.24 -31.00 16.89
CA LEU A 89 9.65 -31.27 18.26
C LEU A 89 11.04 -31.94 18.33
N HIS A 90 11.93 -31.40 19.12
CA HIS A 90 13.24 -31.99 19.31
C HIS A 90 13.72 -31.93 20.77
N ARG A 91 14.53 -32.91 21.10
CA ARG A 91 15.23 -32.91 22.38
C ARG A 91 16.50 -32.08 22.26
N TYR A 92 16.68 -31.18 23.22
CA TYR A 92 17.92 -30.45 23.45
C TYR A 92 18.14 -30.33 24.96
N ASP A 93 19.19 -30.98 25.46
CA ASP A 93 19.51 -31.02 26.87
C ASP A 93 20.24 -29.74 27.29
N VAL A 94 19.87 -29.15 28.40
CA VAL A 94 20.44 -27.90 28.93
C VAL A 94 21.32 -28.17 30.12
N GLU A 95 22.57 -27.66 30.13
CA GLU A 95 23.48 -27.79 31.26
C GLU A 95 23.02 -26.94 32.43
N ASP A 96 22.95 -27.58 33.63
CA ASP A 96 22.72 -26.89 34.90
C ASP A 96 24.00 -26.18 35.34
N LEU A 97 24.01 -24.85 35.30
CA LEU A 97 25.21 -24.07 35.68
C LEU A 97 25.54 -24.08 37.13
N ASP A 98 24.58 -24.40 38.02
CA ASP A 98 24.81 -24.57 39.44
C ASP A 98 25.46 -25.93 39.75
N ARG A 99 25.36 -26.90 38.82
CA ARG A 99 25.92 -28.23 38.87
C ARG A 99 26.65 -28.60 37.59
N PRO A 100 27.84 -28.05 37.33
CA PRO A 100 28.56 -28.28 36.07
C PRO A 100 28.72 -29.76 35.72
N GLY A 101 28.42 -30.11 34.46
CA GLY A 101 28.40 -31.49 33.97
C GLY A 101 27.09 -32.23 34.19
N VAL A 102 26.08 -31.62 34.81
CA VAL A 102 24.73 -32.17 34.92
C VAL A 102 23.88 -31.58 33.82
N TRP A 103 23.33 -32.46 32.99
CA TRP A 103 22.48 -32.07 31.85
C TRP A 103 21.04 -32.47 32.13
N GLU A 104 20.10 -31.51 31.94
CA GLU A 104 18.67 -31.72 32.08
C GLU A 104 18.07 -32.05 30.73
N GLU A 105 17.38 -33.19 30.64
CA GLU A 105 16.63 -33.58 29.45
C GLU A 105 15.46 -32.64 29.22
N ARG A 106 15.42 -31.93 28.06
CA ARG A 106 14.35 -31.02 27.71
C ARG A 106 13.86 -31.22 26.27
N TYR A 107 12.56 -30.98 26.07
CA TYR A 107 11.87 -31.08 24.79
C TYR A 107 11.31 -29.72 24.38
N TRP A 108 11.62 -29.33 23.16
CA TRP A 108 11.37 -27.99 22.65
C TRP A 108 10.55 -28.02 21.38
N SER A 109 9.65 -27.02 21.24
CA SER A 109 8.87 -26.75 20.04
C SER A 109 9.20 -25.34 19.51
N PRO A 110 10.23 -25.19 18.66
CA PRO A 110 10.67 -23.87 18.21
C PRO A 110 10.04 -23.44 16.91
N VAL A 111 9.85 -22.11 16.79
CA VAL A 111 9.41 -21.43 15.57
C VAL A 111 10.37 -20.30 15.27
N ASN A 112 10.89 -20.26 14.04
CA ASN A 112 11.79 -19.24 13.54
C ASN A 112 11.10 -18.35 12.52
N VAL A 113 11.18 -17.01 12.68
CA VAL A 113 10.48 -16.03 11.84
C VAL A 113 11.46 -14.95 11.38
N PRO A 114 11.48 -14.56 10.10
CA PRO A 114 12.30 -13.44 9.64
C PRO A 114 11.71 -12.11 10.10
N VAL A 115 12.57 -11.18 10.48
CA VAL A 115 12.23 -9.76 10.72
C VAL A 115 12.89 -8.95 9.63
N PHE A 116 12.09 -8.22 8.86
CA PHE A 116 12.56 -7.45 7.71
C PHE A 116 12.89 -6.01 8.11
N ASP A 117 13.89 -5.43 7.46
CA ASP A 117 14.17 -4.00 7.52
C ASP A 117 13.25 -3.19 6.57
N GLY A 118 13.44 -1.86 6.55
CA GLY A 118 12.69 -0.96 5.70
C GLY A 118 12.89 -1.17 4.19
N ASP A 119 13.95 -1.90 3.80
CA ASP A 119 14.27 -2.25 2.42
C ASP A 119 13.77 -3.65 2.02
N GLY A 120 13.07 -4.33 2.93
CA GLY A 120 12.53 -5.68 2.70
C GLY A 120 13.58 -6.79 2.78
N ARG A 121 14.74 -6.55 3.39
CA ARG A 121 15.78 -7.56 3.63
C ARG A 121 15.64 -8.13 5.03
N VAL A 122 15.99 -9.41 5.21
CA VAL A 122 16.02 -10.02 6.54
C VAL A 122 17.11 -9.36 7.37
N ALA A 123 16.70 -8.59 8.38
CA ALA A 123 17.58 -7.89 9.31
C ALA A 123 17.87 -8.71 10.56
N LEU A 124 16.87 -9.38 11.11
CA LEU A 124 16.96 -10.21 12.31
C LEU A 124 16.13 -11.48 12.11
N LEU A 125 16.40 -12.46 12.97
CA LEU A 125 15.63 -13.70 13.07
C LEU A 125 15.00 -13.75 14.46
N LEU A 126 13.70 -13.89 14.53
CA LEU A 126 12.96 -14.05 15.77
C LEU A 126 12.77 -15.55 16.01
N HIS A 127 13.21 -16.01 17.17
CA HIS A 127 13.11 -17.38 17.63
C HIS A 127 12.17 -17.45 18.83
N LEU A 128 11.07 -18.15 18.67
CA LEU A 128 10.17 -18.49 19.77
C LEU A 128 10.43 -19.95 20.17
N GLU A 129 10.46 -20.21 21.44
CA GLU A 129 10.75 -21.54 21.97
C GLU A 129 9.77 -21.87 23.10
N GLU A 130 9.17 -23.04 23.04
CA GLU A 130 8.26 -23.53 24.05
C GLU A 130 8.83 -24.81 24.67
N ASP A 131 9.03 -24.79 26.00
CA ASP A 131 9.43 -25.99 26.79
C ASP A 131 8.20 -26.85 27.04
N ILE A 132 8.16 -28.02 26.43
CA ILE A 132 7.08 -29.00 26.58
C ILE A 132 7.52 -30.28 27.32
N THR A 133 8.60 -30.21 28.07
CA THR A 133 9.18 -31.33 28.77
C THR A 133 8.19 -32.00 29.73
N GLU A 134 7.45 -31.23 30.52
CA GLU A 134 6.43 -31.77 31.41
C GLU A 134 5.31 -32.48 30.64
N LEU A 135 4.93 -31.97 29.48
CA LEU A 135 3.92 -32.57 28.62
C LEU A 135 4.38 -33.93 28.07
N VAL A 136 5.67 -34.05 27.75
CA VAL A 136 6.29 -35.28 27.23
C VAL A 136 6.42 -36.32 28.34
N HIS A 137 6.75 -35.92 29.60
CA HIS A 137 6.96 -36.83 30.71
C HIS A 137 5.68 -37.30 31.39
N THR A 138 4.55 -36.58 31.27
CA THR A 138 3.27 -37.00 31.91
C THR A 138 2.61 -38.14 31.13
N GLN A 139 2.78 -39.38 31.60
CA GLN A 139 2.11 -40.62 31.17
C GLN A 139 2.26 -41.05 29.69
N GLY A 140 3.17 -41.97 29.39
CA GLY A 140 3.28 -42.62 28.08
C GLY A 140 3.95 -41.75 26.99
N GLY A 141 4.99 -41.05 27.39
CA GLY A 141 5.57 -39.91 26.65
C GLY A 141 5.88 -40.08 25.16
N LYS A 142 6.25 -41.28 24.72
CA LYS A 142 6.53 -41.45 23.26
C LYS A 142 5.28 -41.45 22.39
N ASP A 143 4.21 -42.08 22.81
CA ASP A 143 2.96 -42.14 22.03
C ASP A 143 2.25 -40.77 21.98
N ARG A 144 2.39 -39.99 23.09
CA ARG A 144 1.78 -38.66 23.19
C ARG A 144 2.60 -37.59 22.44
N ALA A 145 3.92 -37.69 22.44
CA ALA A 145 4.80 -36.84 21.63
C ALA A 145 4.52 -37.04 20.13
N THR A 146 4.39 -38.29 19.69
CA THR A 146 4.04 -38.62 18.29
C THR A 146 2.62 -38.15 17.94
N ALA A 147 1.66 -38.27 18.87
CA ALA A 147 0.30 -37.78 18.67
C ALA A 147 0.26 -36.24 18.58
N LEU A 148 1.03 -35.52 19.43
CA LEU A 148 1.14 -34.06 19.38
C LEU A 148 1.85 -33.57 18.12
N GLU A 149 2.95 -34.25 17.71
CA GLU A 149 3.60 -33.97 16.40
C GLU A 149 2.64 -34.16 15.24
N THR A 150 1.84 -35.22 15.25
CA THR A 150 0.85 -35.46 14.21
C THR A 150 -0.25 -34.39 14.22
N MET A 151 -0.68 -33.98 15.41
CA MET A 151 -1.71 -32.93 15.55
C MET A 151 -1.20 -31.56 15.06
N LEU A 152 0.00 -31.16 15.49
CA LEU A 152 0.66 -29.92 15.05
C LEU A 152 0.95 -29.92 13.54
N TYR A 153 1.38 -31.07 13.01
CA TYR A 153 1.61 -31.22 11.59
C TYR A 153 0.30 -31.06 10.78
N ASN A 154 -0.79 -31.69 11.25
CA ASN A 154 -2.08 -31.57 10.61
C ASN A 154 -2.63 -30.14 10.69
N GLU A 155 -2.50 -29.48 11.82
CA GLU A 155 -2.91 -28.07 12.00
C GLU A 155 -2.08 -27.12 11.12
N ALA A 156 -0.77 -27.36 10.99
CA ALA A 156 0.08 -26.59 10.07
C ALA A 156 -0.31 -26.81 8.60
N LEU A 157 -0.67 -28.03 8.21
CA LEU A 157 -1.17 -28.36 6.88
C LEU A 157 -2.52 -27.68 6.61
N GLU A 158 -3.46 -27.72 7.55
CA GLU A 158 -4.77 -27.04 7.43
C GLU A 158 -4.62 -25.52 7.29
N LEU A 159 -3.72 -24.91 8.10
CA LEU A 159 -3.39 -23.49 8.00
C LEU A 159 -2.74 -23.13 6.67
N GLN A 160 -1.86 -23.99 6.16
CA GLN A 160 -1.23 -23.79 4.85
C GLN A 160 -2.26 -23.89 3.72
N GLU A 161 -3.14 -24.89 3.74
CA GLU A 161 -4.21 -25.00 2.76
C GLU A 161 -5.21 -23.84 2.82
N ALA A 162 -5.58 -23.40 4.03
CA ALA A 162 -6.44 -22.24 4.23
C ALA A 162 -5.79 -20.95 3.68
N ASN A 163 -4.48 -20.78 3.89
CA ASN A 163 -3.73 -19.64 3.37
C ASN A 163 -3.65 -19.65 1.84
N VAL A 164 -3.43 -20.82 1.23
CA VAL A 164 -3.45 -20.98 -0.25
C VAL A 164 -4.83 -20.63 -0.80
N ARG A 165 -5.90 -21.18 -0.21
CA ARG A 165 -7.29 -20.89 -0.64
C ARG A 165 -7.63 -19.42 -0.50
N LEU A 166 -7.18 -18.78 0.58
CA LEU A 166 -7.39 -17.34 0.82
C LEU A 166 -6.67 -16.51 -0.25
N ARG A 167 -5.40 -16.81 -0.55
CA ARG A 167 -4.63 -16.14 -1.61
C ARG A 167 -5.28 -16.29 -2.99
N GLU A 168 -5.76 -17.49 -3.33
CA GLU A 168 -6.46 -17.74 -4.59
C GLU A 168 -7.81 -17.01 -4.68
N ALA A 169 -8.54 -16.89 -3.55
CA ALA A 169 -9.78 -16.13 -3.49
C ALA A 169 -9.52 -14.64 -3.69
N HIS A 170 -8.52 -14.08 -3.00
CA HIS A 170 -8.10 -12.69 -3.16
C HIS A 170 -7.60 -12.39 -4.57
N ALA A 171 -6.82 -13.29 -5.18
CA ALA A 171 -6.35 -13.11 -6.56
C ALA A 171 -7.51 -13.06 -7.56
N ARG A 172 -8.52 -13.93 -7.39
CA ARG A 172 -9.72 -13.92 -8.25
C ARG A 172 -10.58 -12.68 -8.05
N GLU A 173 -10.77 -12.25 -6.79
CA GLU A 173 -11.48 -11.01 -6.48
C GLU A 173 -10.80 -9.80 -7.12
N HIS A 174 -9.47 -9.75 -7.05
CA HIS A 174 -8.67 -8.70 -7.67
C HIS A 174 -8.79 -8.69 -9.20
N GLU A 175 -8.73 -9.86 -9.85
CA GLU A 175 -8.87 -9.98 -11.31
C GLU A 175 -10.26 -9.48 -11.79
N VAL A 176 -11.32 -9.85 -11.07
CA VAL A 176 -12.68 -9.39 -11.35
C VAL A 176 -12.77 -7.87 -11.17
N ALA A 177 -12.19 -7.36 -10.11
CA ALA A 177 -12.23 -5.94 -9.79
C ALA A 177 -11.47 -5.10 -10.83
N LEU A 178 -10.26 -5.53 -11.27
CA LEU A 178 -9.52 -4.87 -12.36
C LEU A 178 -10.31 -4.92 -13.69
N SER A 179 -10.94 -6.06 -14.00
CA SER A 179 -11.74 -6.18 -15.22
C SER A 179 -12.96 -5.25 -15.21
N LEU A 180 -13.59 -5.07 -14.06
CA LEU A 180 -14.68 -4.11 -13.89
C LEU A 180 -14.20 -2.68 -14.02
N GLN A 181 -13.07 -2.34 -13.43
CA GLN A 181 -12.48 -1.01 -13.53
C GLN A 181 -12.13 -0.66 -14.97
N ASP A 182 -11.48 -1.56 -15.72
CA ASP A 182 -11.18 -1.37 -17.14
C ASP A 182 -12.46 -1.18 -17.97
N ALA A 183 -13.53 -1.91 -17.65
CA ALA A 183 -14.81 -1.73 -18.32
C ALA A 183 -15.51 -0.40 -17.97
N MET A 184 -15.21 0.16 -16.80
CA MET A 184 -15.76 1.46 -16.34
C MET A 184 -14.96 2.66 -16.82
N LEU A 185 -13.67 2.52 -17.15
CA LEU A 185 -12.87 3.61 -17.71
C LEU A 185 -13.23 3.85 -19.18
N PRO A 186 -13.13 5.11 -19.68
CA PRO A 186 -13.47 5.41 -21.04
C PRO A 186 -12.47 4.81 -22.03
N THR A 187 -12.97 4.25 -23.13
CA THR A 187 -12.10 3.94 -24.27
C THR A 187 -11.68 5.26 -24.91
N LEU A 188 -10.38 5.54 -24.88
CA LEU A 188 -9.84 6.75 -25.50
C LEU A 188 -10.05 6.70 -27.01
N THR A 189 -10.85 7.63 -27.52
CA THR A 189 -10.94 7.90 -28.94
C THR A 189 -10.01 9.05 -29.29
N PRO A 190 -9.23 8.97 -30.40
CA PRO A 190 -8.39 10.08 -30.83
C PRO A 190 -9.23 11.35 -30.98
N LEU A 191 -8.79 12.43 -30.35
CA LEU A 191 -9.40 13.74 -30.52
C LEU A 191 -9.05 14.29 -31.91
N ARG A 192 -9.98 14.99 -32.54
CA ARG A 192 -9.77 15.55 -33.90
C ARG A 192 -8.86 16.78 -33.89
N HIS A 193 -8.91 17.54 -32.79
CA HIS A 193 -8.31 18.88 -32.72
C HIS A 193 -7.19 19.00 -31.70
N HIS A 194 -6.99 18.01 -30.84
CA HIS A 194 -6.00 18.04 -29.76
C HIS A 194 -5.23 16.73 -29.66
N LEU A 195 -3.95 16.82 -29.34
CA LEU A 195 -3.17 15.66 -28.94
C LEU A 195 -3.34 15.45 -27.43
N ALA A 196 -3.67 14.25 -27.02
CA ALA A 196 -3.87 13.94 -25.62
C ALA A 196 -3.16 12.64 -25.23
N ALA A 197 -2.65 12.60 -24.01
CA ALA A 197 -2.14 11.41 -23.36
C ALA A 197 -2.84 11.21 -22.02
N VAL A 198 -3.10 9.97 -21.68
CA VAL A 198 -3.68 9.59 -20.39
C VAL A 198 -2.79 8.55 -19.73
N ARG A 199 -2.60 8.68 -18.44
CA ARG A 199 -1.96 7.68 -17.59
C ARG A 199 -2.88 7.38 -16.42
N TYR A 200 -3.03 6.11 -16.15
CA TYR A 200 -3.78 5.62 -15.01
C TYR A 200 -2.92 4.60 -14.29
N ARG A 201 -2.57 4.85 -13.04
CA ARG A 201 -1.71 3.98 -12.24
C ARG A 201 -2.36 3.71 -10.88
N PRO A 202 -2.70 2.45 -10.58
CA PRO A 202 -3.12 2.05 -9.24
C PRO A 202 -1.96 2.18 -8.23
N ALA A 203 -2.27 2.43 -6.97
CA ALA A 203 -1.31 2.44 -5.88
C ALA A 203 -0.59 1.10 -5.74
N ALA A 204 0.74 1.13 -5.52
CA ALA A 204 1.59 -0.07 -5.51
C ALA A 204 1.29 -1.06 -4.36
N ALA A 205 0.68 -0.62 -3.26
CA ALA A 205 0.44 -1.42 -2.06
C ALA A 205 -0.91 -2.12 -2.03
N ALA A 206 -1.77 -1.93 -3.03
CA ALA A 206 -3.15 -2.33 -2.93
C ALA A 206 -3.53 -3.40 -3.95
N LEU A 207 -4.06 -4.49 -3.48
CA LEU A 207 -5.03 -5.36 -4.15
C LEU A 207 -6.30 -4.56 -4.57
N ASN A 208 -6.20 -3.24 -4.74
CA ASN A 208 -7.32 -2.32 -4.69
C ASN A 208 -7.62 -1.78 -6.08
N VAL A 209 -8.87 -1.85 -6.40
CA VAL A 209 -9.51 -1.14 -7.50
C VAL A 209 -9.72 0.29 -7.03
N CYS A 210 -9.44 1.24 -7.91
CA CYS A 210 -9.29 2.65 -7.61
C CYS A 210 -10.62 3.42 -7.61
N GLY A 211 -10.69 4.47 -6.77
CA GLY A 211 -11.74 5.47 -6.79
C GLY A 211 -11.54 6.56 -7.85
N ASP A 212 -10.32 6.69 -8.35
CA ASP A 212 -9.93 7.67 -9.36
C ASP A 212 -10.56 7.40 -10.73
N TRP A 213 -10.88 8.46 -11.44
CA TRP A 213 -11.32 8.35 -12.84
C TRP A 213 -10.91 9.54 -13.68
N TYR A 214 -11.00 9.36 -14.98
CA TYR A 214 -10.95 10.43 -15.98
C TYR A 214 -12.06 10.23 -17.02
N ASP A 215 -12.43 11.31 -17.70
CA ASP A 215 -13.24 11.26 -18.92
C ASP A 215 -12.71 12.29 -19.92
N LEU A 216 -12.69 11.93 -21.20
CA LEU A 216 -12.19 12.78 -22.28
C LEU A 216 -13.04 12.54 -23.51
N VAL A 217 -13.80 13.58 -23.91
CA VAL A 217 -14.83 13.46 -24.92
C VAL A 217 -14.87 14.68 -25.82
N GLU A 218 -14.99 14.45 -27.12
CA GLU A 218 -15.34 15.49 -28.09
C GLU A 218 -16.85 15.71 -28.10
N LEU A 219 -17.28 16.95 -27.86
CA LEU A 219 -18.68 17.34 -27.87
C LEU A 219 -19.20 17.52 -29.30
N PRO A 220 -20.53 17.43 -29.52
CA PRO A 220 -21.12 17.56 -30.87
C PRO A 220 -20.83 18.89 -31.58
N ASP A 221 -20.56 19.94 -30.81
CA ASP A 221 -20.21 21.27 -31.30
C ASP A 221 -18.71 21.48 -31.57
N GLY A 222 -17.89 20.43 -31.44
CA GLY A 222 -16.45 20.44 -31.67
C GLY A 222 -15.60 20.89 -30.48
N ARG A 223 -16.23 21.23 -29.34
CA ARG A 223 -15.49 21.46 -28.07
C ARG A 223 -15.04 20.13 -27.49
N THR A 224 -14.02 20.19 -26.67
CA THR A 224 -13.52 19.00 -25.93
C THR A 224 -13.83 19.16 -24.46
N ALA A 225 -14.53 18.18 -23.87
CA ALA A 225 -14.72 18.08 -22.42
C ALA A 225 -13.72 17.08 -21.82
N VAL A 226 -13.08 17.48 -20.73
CA VAL A 226 -12.17 16.64 -19.94
C VAL A 226 -12.50 16.76 -18.46
N ALA A 227 -12.60 15.62 -17.78
CA ALA A 227 -12.84 15.56 -16.36
C ALA A 227 -11.83 14.58 -15.70
N VAL A 228 -11.49 14.90 -14.47
CA VAL A 228 -10.77 14.00 -13.55
C VAL A 228 -11.47 14.09 -12.20
N GLY A 229 -11.52 12.98 -11.46
CA GLY A 229 -12.11 12.98 -10.13
C GLY A 229 -11.63 11.79 -9.31
N ASP A 230 -11.95 11.85 -8.02
CA ASP A 230 -11.57 10.86 -7.03
C ASP A 230 -12.71 10.61 -6.05
N VAL A 231 -13.06 9.33 -5.85
CA VAL A 231 -14.02 8.82 -4.86
C VAL A 231 -13.28 8.41 -3.61
N VAL A 232 -13.68 8.94 -2.47
CA VAL A 232 -13.09 8.58 -1.17
C VAL A 232 -13.18 7.08 -0.92
N GLY A 233 -12.03 6.44 -0.63
CA GLY A 233 -11.93 5.03 -0.33
C GLY A 233 -11.33 4.21 -1.46
N TYR A 234 -11.33 2.91 -1.27
CA TYR A 234 -10.69 1.96 -2.19
C TYR A 234 -11.51 0.68 -2.34
N GLY A 235 -11.16 -0.12 -3.35
CA GLY A 235 -11.78 -1.41 -3.61
C GLY A 235 -13.05 -1.32 -4.45
N LEU A 236 -13.73 -2.44 -4.60
CA LEU A 236 -14.86 -2.61 -5.51
C LEU A 236 -16.00 -1.61 -5.23
N ALA A 237 -16.24 -1.27 -3.96
CA ALA A 237 -17.29 -0.31 -3.60
C ALA A 237 -16.99 1.09 -4.15
N ALA A 238 -15.76 1.60 -3.98
CA ALA A 238 -15.33 2.88 -4.51
C ALA A 238 -15.38 2.90 -6.05
N ALA A 239 -14.92 1.84 -6.71
CA ALA A 239 -14.99 1.71 -8.17
C ALA A 239 -16.43 1.70 -8.70
N CYS A 240 -17.36 1.04 -8.01
CA CYS A 240 -18.78 1.08 -8.41
C CYS A 240 -19.36 2.49 -8.32
N VAL A 241 -19.04 3.25 -7.27
CA VAL A 241 -19.42 4.66 -7.12
C VAL A 241 -18.79 5.50 -8.21
N MET A 242 -17.48 5.34 -8.44
CA MET A 242 -16.71 5.98 -9.50
C MET A 242 -17.39 5.80 -10.87
N GLY A 243 -17.69 4.57 -11.26
CA GLY A 243 -18.33 4.27 -12.54
C GLY A 243 -19.70 4.93 -12.70
N GLN A 244 -20.51 5.02 -11.63
CA GLN A 244 -21.78 5.70 -11.62
C GLN A 244 -21.61 7.21 -11.79
N LEU A 245 -20.73 7.84 -11.01
CA LEU A 245 -20.49 9.27 -11.05
C LEU A 245 -19.88 9.71 -12.39
N ARG A 246 -18.88 8.97 -12.89
CA ARG A 246 -18.29 9.24 -14.22
C ARG A 246 -19.36 9.17 -15.33
N SER A 247 -20.18 8.13 -15.32
CA SER A 247 -21.21 7.96 -16.33
C SER A 247 -22.28 9.06 -16.27
N ALA A 248 -22.69 9.44 -15.06
CA ALA A 248 -23.62 10.54 -14.83
C ALA A 248 -23.03 11.88 -15.29
N LEU A 249 -21.76 12.17 -14.98
CA LEU A 249 -21.07 13.38 -15.44
C LEU A 249 -20.95 13.40 -16.96
N SER A 250 -20.54 12.26 -17.55
CA SER A 250 -20.40 12.12 -19.01
C SER A 250 -21.74 12.39 -19.74
N ALA A 251 -22.84 11.95 -19.18
CA ALA A 251 -24.16 12.28 -19.73
C ALA A 251 -24.53 13.75 -19.52
N ALA A 252 -24.28 14.31 -18.34
CA ALA A 252 -24.63 15.68 -17.98
C ALA A 252 -23.95 16.71 -18.89
N PHE A 253 -22.64 16.61 -19.13
CA PHE A 253 -21.93 17.61 -19.96
C PHE A 253 -22.18 17.43 -21.45
N ARG A 254 -22.68 16.28 -21.92
CA ARG A 254 -23.07 16.11 -23.34
C ARG A 254 -24.42 16.79 -23.71
N VAL A 255 -25.28 17.00 -22.71
CA VAL A 255 -26.61 17.59 -22.90
C VAL A 255 -26.72 19.01 -22.36
N SER A 256 -25.74 19.49 -21.57
CA SER A 256 -25.78 20.81 -20.97
C SER A 256 -25.01 21.82 -21.80
N ASP A 257 -25.73 22.80 -22.38
CA ASP A 257 -25.13 23.98 -23.05
C ASP A 257 -24.63 25.03 -22.03
N ASP A 258 -24.98 24.87 -20.73
CA ASP A 258 -24.73 25.86 -19.68
C ASP A 258 -23.32 25.80 -19.09
N GLY A 259 -22.46 24.89 -19.59
CA GLY A 259 -21.05 24.78 -19.22
C GLY A 259 -20.76 23.86 -18.03
N PRO A 260 -19.47 23.81 -17.60
CA PRO A 260 -18.98 22.84 -16.60
C PRO A 260 -19.63 22.97 -15.22
N ALA A 261 -19.96 24.19 -14.77
CA ALA A 261 -20.60 24.38 -13.45
C ALA A 261 -21.96 23.69 -13.38
N ARG A 262 -22.77 23.80 -14.43
CA ARG A 262 -24.08 23.16 -14.49
C ARG A 262 -24.00 21.65 -14.51
N ALA A 263 -23.04 21.10 -15.26
CA ALA A 263 -22.81 19.65 -15.26
C ALA A 263 -22.43 19.13 -13.87
N LEU A 264 -21.56 19.86 -13.13
CA LEU A 264 -21.19 19.50 -11.76
C LEU A 264 -22.32 19.72 -10.74
N GLU A 265 -23.25 20.66 -10.98
CA GLU A 265 -24.47 20.77 -10.16
C GLU A 265 -25.35 19.54 -10.31
N VAL A 266 -25.59 19.10 -11.54
CA VAL A 266 -26.39 17.89 -11.83
C VAL A 266 -25.71 16.66 -11.21
N LEU A 267 -24.39 16.54 -11.34
CA LEU A 267 -23.63 15.47 -10.71
C LEU A 267 -23.74 15.51 -9.19
N GLY A 268 -23.65 16.70 -8.57
CA GLY A 268 -23.76 16.87 -7.12
C GLY A 268 -25.14 16.48 -6.59
N LEU A 269 -26.21 16.73 -7.34
CA LEU A 269 -27.56 16.25 -6.99
C LEU A 269 -27.65 14.72 -7.07
N TYR A 270 -27.07 14.14 -8.12
CA TYR A 270 -27.03 12.68 -8.27
C TYR A 270 -26.20 12.01 -7.17
N ALA A 271 -25.04 12.55 -6.83
CA ALA A 271 -24.13 12.03 -5.81
C ALA A 271 -24.82 11.86 -4.44
N ARG A 272 -25.78 12.73 -4.09
CA ARG A 272 -26.56 12.61 -2.85
C ARG A 272 -27.45 11.37 -2.79
N SER A 273 -27.77 10.77 -3.93
CA SER A 273 -28.56 9.54 -4.01
C SER A 273 -27.69 8.26 -4.06
N VAL A 274 -26.38 8.42 -4.12
CA VAL A 274 -25.43 7.32 -4.25
C VAL A 274 -24.66 7.17 -2.93
N ASN A 275 -24.85 6.06 -2.23
CA ASN A 275 -24.13 5.78 -0.98
C ASN A 275 -22.62 5.68 -1.27
N GLY A 276 -21.80 6.39 -0.50
CA GLY A 276 -20.34 6.41 -0.66
C GLY A 276 -19.83 7.44 -1.68
N ALA A 277 -20.73 8.27 -2.24
CA ALA A 277 -20.34 9.36 -3.14
C ALA A 277 -20.04 10.68 -2.40
N GLU A 278 -20.27 10.70 -1.08
CA GLU A 278 -19.99 11.87 -0.24
C GLU A 278 -18.49 12.20 -0.26
N SER A 279 -18.20 13.49 -0.33
CA SER A 279 -16.82 14.01 -0.37
C SER A 279 -16.01 13.64 -1.62
N THR A 280 -16.63 13.07 -2.64
CA THR A 280 -15.99 12.85 -3.94
C THR A 280 -15.53 14.20 -4.52
N THR A 281 -14.29 14.24 -5.02
CA THR A 281 -13.73 15.40 -5.69
C THR A 281 -13.75 15.22 -7.20
N THR A 282 -13.97 16.31 -7.97
CA THR A 282 -13.87 16.27 -9.42
C THR A 282 -13.71 17.67 -10.02
N VAL A 283 -12.99 17.75 -11.12
CA VAL A 283 -12.88 18.96 -11.95
C VAL A 283 -13.34 18.65 -13.37
N LEU A 284 -14.07 19.58 -13.97
CA LEU A 284 -14.49 19.52 -15.37
C LEU A 284 -14.00 20.76 -16.11
N CYS A 285 -13.27 20.54 -17.20
CA CYS A 285 -12.86 21.58 -18.15
C CYS A 285 -13.54 21.33 -19.49
N VAL A 286 -14.00 22.42 -20.13
CA VAL A 286 -14.50 22.43 -21.50
C VAL A 286 -13.61 23.36 -22.34
N ILE A 287 -12.93 22.77 -23.31
CA ILE A 287 -11.94 23.42 -24.17
C ILE A 287 -12.65 23.83 -25.47
N ASP A 288 -12.66 25.11 -25.75
CA ASP A 288 -13.11 25.70 -27.03
C ASP A 288 -11.87 26.07 -27.84
N GLY A 289 -11.48 25.21 -28.77
CA GLY A 289 -10.30 25.41 -29.61
C GLY A 289 -10.47 26.55 -30.62
N VAL A 290 -11.72 26.86 -31.01
CA VAL A 290 -12.01 27.95 -31.95
C VAL A 290 -11.83 29.32 -31.28
N ASN A 291 -12.40 29.47 -30.09
CA ASN A 291 -12.31 30.71 -29.31
C ASN A 291 -11.06 30.77 -28.43
N ARG A 292 -10.28 29.67 -28.33
CA ARG A 292 -9.07 29.51 -27.48
C ARG A 292 -9.37 29.87 -26.03
N VAL A 293 -10.41 29.25 -25.46
CA VAL A 293 -10.85 29.44 -24.08
C VAL A 293 -11.11 28.10 -23.43
N ILE A 294 -10.65 27.93 -22.17
CA ILE A 294 -11.03 26.83 -21.29
C ILE A 294 -12.06 27.38 -20.30
N ALA A 295 -13.26 26.81 -20.29
CA ALA A 295 -14.22 27.01 -19.21
C ALA A 295 -14.08 25.86 -18.20
N TYR A 296 -14.05 26.14 -16.90
CA TYR A 296 -13.87 25.11 -15.90
C TYR A 296 -14.65 25.39 -14.61
N SER A 297 -14.90 24.31 -13.86
CA SER A 297 -15.46 24.31 -12.50
C SER A 297 -14.88 23.11 -11.72
N SER A 298 -14.60 23.30 -10.44
CA SER A 298 -14.05 22.26 -9.57
C SER A 298 -14.96 22.02 -8.36
N ALA A 299 -15.10 20.77 -7.97
CA ALA A 299 -15.78 20.30 -6.78
C ALA A 299 -14.75 19.69 -5.81
N GLY A 300 -13.95 20.54 -5.14
CA GLY A 300 -12.95 20.13 -4.15
C GLY A 300 -11.70 19.44 -4.73
N HIS A 301 -11.55 19.42 -6.03
CA HIS A 301 -10.46 18.72 -6.71
C HIS A 301 -9.22 19.62 -6.86
N PRO A 302 -7.99 19.05 -6.85
CA PRO A 302 -6.78 19.81 -7.14
C PRO A 302 -6.90 20.62 -8.44
N PRO A 303 -6.34 21.85 -8.48
CA PRO A 303 -6.49 22.73 -9.63
C PRO A 303 -5.74 22.18 -10.87
N PRO A 304 -6.35 22.12 -12.06
CA PRO A 304 -5.64 21.83 -13.29
C PRO A 304 -4.48 22.80 -13.52
N ALA A 305 -3.40 22.33 -14.13
CA ALA A 305 -2.26 23.16 -14.49
C ALA A 305 -2.29 23.50 -15.98
N LEU A 306 -2.15 24.77 -16.33
CA LEU A 306 -1.99 25.25 -17.69
C LEU A 306 -0.56 25.75 -17.90
N LEU A 307 0.22 24.99 -18.69
CA LEU A 307 1.57 25.38 -19.09
C LEU A 307 1.47 26.21 -20.39
N HIS A 308 1.85 27.45 -20.32
CA HIS A 308 1.90 28.36 -21.46
C HIS A 308 3.15 28.15 -22.33
N PRO A 309 3.13 28.54 -23.62
CA PRO A 309 4.30 28.40 -24.49
C PRO A 309 5.53 29.21 -24.06
N ASP A 310 5.34 30.25 -23.22
CA ASP A 310 6.44 31.05 -22.63
C ASP A 310 7.08 30.39 -21.40
N GLY A 311 6.58 29.23 -20.98
CA GLY A 311 7.06 28.47 -19.81
C GLY A 311 6.39 28.84 -18.49
N THR A 312 5.42 29.76 -18.49
CA THR A 312 4.63 30.05 -17.28
C THR A 312 3.62 28.93 -17.01
N VAL A 313 3.44 28.59 -15.73
CA VAL A 313 2.43 27.64 -15.27
C VAL A 313 1.37 28.39 -14.47
N GLU A 314 0.12 28.27 -14.90
CA GLU A 314 -1.04 28.81 -14.22
C GLU A 314 -1.89 27.68 -13.64
N PHE A 315 -2.23 27.72 -12.35
CA PHE A 315 -3.18 26.80 -11.74
C PHE A 315 -4.60 27.36 -11.85
N LEU A 316 -5.53 26.53 -12.33
CA LEU A 316 -6.92 26.93 -12.57
C LEU A 316 -7.76 26.78 -11.30
N ASP A 317 -7.63 27.71 -10.35
CA ASP A 317 -8.21 27.65 -9.00
C ASP A 317 -9.39 28.63 -8.76
N GLN A 318 -9.70 29.53 -9.71
CA GLN A 318 -10.70 30.60 -9.55
C GLN A 318 -12.15 30.09 -9.46
N ALA A 319 -12.42 28.84 -9.82
CA ALA A 319 -13.74 28.22 -9.79
C ALA A 319 -13.79 26.99 -8.88
N THR A 320 -13.08 27.05 -7.75
CA THR A 320 -13.07 26.00 -6.72
C THR A 320 -14.27 26.11 -5.81
N ASP A 321 -14.88 24.98 -5.48
CA ASP A 321 -16.07 24.83 -4.67
C ASP A 321 -15.98 23.54 -3.84
N PRO A 322 -16.72 23.36 -2.74
CA PRO A 322 -16.66 22.14 -1.93
C PRO A 322 -16.92 20.85 -2.74
N PRO A 323 -16.41 19.69 -2.26
CA PRO A 323 -16.65 18.38 -2.86
C PRO A 323 -18.13 18.09 -3.12
N LEU A 324 -18.40 17.06 -3.92
CA LEU A 324 -19.76 16.63 -4.21
C LEU A 324 -20.50 16.26 -2.90
N GLY A 325 -21.78 16.63 -2.81
CA GLY A 325 -22.61 16.38 -1.63
C GLY A 325 -22.41 17.37 -0.46
N ALA A 326 -21.28 18.06 -0.37
CA ALA A 326 -20.99 18.99 0.74
C ALA A 326 -21.65 20.38 0.61
N ARG A 327 -22.34 20.67 -0.47
CA ARG A 327 -22.85 21.99 -0.81
C ARG A 327 -24.35 22.15 -0.56
N PRO A 328 -24.85 23.36 -0.14
CA PRO A 328 -26.27 23.69 -0.14
C PRO A 328 -26.86 23.72 -1.55
N GLU A 329 -28.09 23.21 -1.73
CA GLU A 329 -28.73 23.02 -3.04
C GLU A 329 -29.03 24.32 -3.83
N HIS A 330 -29.07 25.46 -3.16
CA HIS A 330 -29.60 26.69 -3.74
C HIS A 330 -28.52 27.69 -4.22
N ILE A 331 -27.25 27.31 -4.13
CA ILE A 331 -26.16 28.20 -4.53
C ILE A 331 -25.55 27.68 -5.84
N PRO A 332 -25.51 28.40 -6.96
CA PRO A 332 -24.89 27.96 -8.20
C PRO A 332 -23.39 27.70 -8.03
N ARG A 333 -22.83 26.67 -8.66
CA ARG A 333 -21.39 26.43 -8.65
C ARG A 333 -20.65 27.52 -9.40
N PRO A 334 -19.47 27.94 -8.95
CA PRO A 334 -18.64 28.89 -9.68
C PRO A 334 -18.15 28.25 -10.98
N GLN A 335 -18.01 29.09 -11.99
CA GLN A 335 -17.36 28.76 -13.25
C GLN A 335 -16.42 29.90 -13.64
N SER A 336 -15.22 29.54 -14.08
CA SER A 336 -14.26 30.50 -14.61
C SER A 336 -13.90 30.19 -16.07
N LYS A 337 -13.32 31.16 -16.74
CA LYS A 337 -12.81 31.01 -18.11
C LYS A 337 -11.41 31.58 -18.19
N VAL A 338 -10.50 30.83 -18.79
CA VAL A 338 -9.12 31.25 -19.03
C VAL A 338 -8.82 31.14 -20.54
N PRO A 339 -8.26 32.21 -21.16
CA PRO A 339 -7.77 32.13 -22.52
C PRO A 339 -6.47 31.31 -22.57
N PHE A 340 -6.21 30.65 -23.70
CA PHE A 340 -4.96 29.98 -23.96
C PHE A 340 -4.35 30.32 -25.30
N SER A 341 -3.03 30.20 -25.41
CA SER A 341 -2.30 30.33 -26.67
C SER A 341 -2.10 28.96 -27.32
N GLU A 342 -2.01 28.93 -28.63
CA GLU A 342 -1.67 27.73 -29.39
C GLU A 342 -0.34 27.13 -28.89
N GLY A 343 -0.31 25.83 -28.69
CA GLY A 343 0.84 25.12 -28.10
C GLY A 343 0.87 25.13 -26.58
N ALA A 344 -0.08 25.72 -25.88
CA ALA A 344 -0.26 25.53 -24.44
C ALA A 344 -0.59 24.07 -24.11
N THR A 345 -0.32 23.64 -22.88
CA THR A 345 -0.62 22.28 -22.42
C THR A 345 -1.44 22.32 -21.16
N LEU A 346 -2.62 21.70 -21.20
CA LEU A 346 -3.50 21.53 -20.05
C LEU A 346 -3.23 20.18 -19.40
N VAL A 347 -3.07 20.17 -18.07
CA VAL A 347 -2.81 18.96 -17.28
C VAL A 347 -3.83 18.86 -16.16
N LEU A 348 -4.59 17.76 -16.14
CA LEU A 348 -5.49 17.39 -15.06
C LEU A 348 -4.94 16.13 -14.37
N TYR A 349 -5.09 16.02 -13.07
CA TYR A 349 -4.50 14.95 -12.29
C TYR A 349 -5.24 14.78 -10.97
N THR A 350 -5.19 13.57 -10.39
CA THR A 350 -5.65 13.29 -9.03
C THR A 350 -4.53 13.56 -8.02
N ASP A 351 -4.89 13.68 -6.77
CA ASP A 351 -3.99 14.07 -5.67
C ASP A 351 -2.81 13.10 -5.49
N GLY A 352 -2.98 11.79 -5.80
CA GLY A 352 -1.90 10.80 -5.75
C GLY A 352 -0.66 11.17 -6.58
N LEU A 353 -0.78 12.08 -7.57
CA LEU A 353 0.37 12.60 -8.33
C LEU A 353 1.20 13.59 -7.50
N ILE A 354 0.58 14.40 -6.66
CA ILE A 354 1.21 15.55 -6.00
C ILE A 354 1.30 15.40 -4.50
N GLU A 355 0.38 14.67 -3.86
CA GLU A 355 0.30 14.56 -2.41
C GLU A 355 1.32 13.55 -1.87
N ARG A 356 1.94 13.91 -0.75
CA ARG A 356 2.81 13.04 0.04
C ARG A 356 2.49 13.16 1.51
N ARG A 357 2.56 12.05 2.22
CA ARG A 357 2.33 12.04 3.68
C ARG A 357 3.17 13.10 4.38
N ARG A 358 2.52 13.95 5.19
CA ARG A 358 3.14 15.03 6.01
C ARG A 358 3.74 16.18 5.19
N GLU A 359 3.44 16.30 3.93
CA GLU A 359 3.76 17.49 3.13
C GLU A 359 2.53 18.36 2.92
N ASP A 360 2.73 19.66 2.82
CA ASP A 360 1.68 20.60 2.38
C ASP A 360 1.44 20.39 0.88
N ILE A 361 0.18 20.47 0.45
CA ILE A 361 -0.21 20.31 -0.96
C ILE A 361 0.52 21.31 -1.87
N ASP A 362 0.82 22.51 -1.38
CA ASP A 362 1.56 23.53 -2.12
C ASP A 362 2.96 23.07 -2.52
N VAL A 363 3.61 22.20 -1.74
CA VAL A 363 4.91 21.62 -2.08
C VAL A 363 4.77 20.69 -3.29
N GLY A 364 3.69 19.90 -3.33
CA GLY A 364 3.35 19.03 -4.47
C GLY A 364 3.04 19.83 -5.74
N LEU A 365 2.23 20.89 -5.62
CA LEU A 365 1.92 21.80 -6.74
C LEU A 365 3.19 22.46 -7.28
N ASN A 366 4.10 22.91 -6.43
CA ASN A 366 5.38 23.49 -6.85
C ASN A 366 6.26 22.46 -7.56
N ARG A 367 6.29 21.19 -7.12
CA ARG A 367 7.00 20.11 -7.83
C ARG A 367 6.42 19.87 -9.21
N LEU A 368 5.09 19.83 -9.33
CA LEU A 368 4.40 19.70 -10.62
C LEU A 368 4.77 20.85 -11.54
N ALA A 369 4.67 22.10 -11.09
CA ALA A 369 5.03 23.27 -11.88
C ALA A 369 6.49 23.21 -12.36
N ALA A 370 7.42 22.85 -11.47
CA ALA A 370 8.84 22.72 -11.82
C ALA A 370 9.10 21.62 -12.87
N SER A 371 8.38 20.49 -12.77
CA SER A 371 8.46 19.41 -13.76
C SER A 371 7.88 19.82 -15.11
N LEU A 372 6.73 20.49 -15.13
CA LEU A 372 6.10 21.04 -16.35
C LEU A 372 7.04 22.01 -17.09
N ILE A 373 7.67 22.93 -16.36
CA ILE A 373 8.62 23.89 -16.92
C ILE A 373 9.85 23.15 -17.51
N ARG A 374 10.38 22.16 -16.82
CA ARG A 374 11.53 21.36 -17.25
C ARG A 374 11.27 20.64 -18.57
N HIS A 375 10.06 20.14 -18.74
CA HIS A 375 9.64 19.35 -19.90
C HIS A 375 8.81 20.15 -20.90
N GLN A 376 8.91 21.50 -20.89
CA GLN A 376 8.22 22.37 -21.82
C GLN A 376 8.48 21.97 -23.28
N GLY A 377 7.45 22.01 -24.11
CA GLY A 377 7.55 21.68 -25.53
C GLY A 377 7.56 20.18 -25.85
N THR A 378 7.58 19.31 -24.83
CA THR A 378 7.51 17.85 -25.01
C THR A 378 6.09 17.43 -25.43
N GLU A 379 5.98 16.46 -26.34
CA GLU A 379 4.68 15.89 -26.74
C GLU A 379 3.93 15.25 -25.55
N PRO A 380 2.58 15.29 -25.55
CA PRO A 380 1.76 14.86 -24.42
C PRO A 380 2.11 13.47 -23.90
N GLU A 381 2.39 12.52 -24.79
CA GLU A 381 2.71 11.14 -24.44
C GLU A 381 4.03 11.03 -23.64
N ALA A 382 5.05 11.75 -24.10
CA ALA A 382 6.36 11.78 -23.42
C ALA A 382 6.30 12.64 -22.14
N LEU A 383 5.53 13.74 -22.16
CA LEU A 383 5.33 14.58 -20.98
C LEU A 383 4.62 13.81 -19.86
N ALA A 384 3.58 13.05 -20.16
CA ALA A 384 2.86 12.25 -19.18
C ALA A 384 3.78 11.20 -18.52
N GLY A 385 4.69 10.59 -19.30
CA GLY A 385 5.73 9.69 -18.75
C GLY A 385 6.69 10.44 -17.83
N ALA A 386 7.24 11.56 -18.28
CA ALA A 386 8.20 12.36 -17.51
C ALA A 386 7.60 12.89 -16.19
N LEU A 387 6.33 13.33 -16.20
CA LEU A 387 5.64 13.77 -14.99
C LEU A 387 5.52 12.63 -13.96
N LEU A 388 5.17 11.42 -14.40
CA LEU A 388 5.10 10.26 -13.51
C LEU A 388 6.48 9.91 -12.94
N ASP A 389 7.53 9.94 -13.76
CA ASP A 389 8.90 9.61 -13.32
C ASP A 389 9.44 10.66 -12.34
N ASP A 390 9.16 11.96 -12.56
CA ASP A 390 9.62 13.05 -11.70
C ASP A 390 8.85 13.14 -10.36
N LEU A 391 7.55 12.80 -10.38
CA LEU A 391 6.65 13.07 -9.26
C LEU A 391 6.35 11.83 -8.41
N THR A 392 6.44 10.62 -8.97
CA THR A 392 6.23 9.40 -8.19
C THR A 392 7.46 9.12 -7.33
N PRO A 393 7.29 8.87 -6.02
CA PRO A 393 8.40 8.49 -5.15
C PRO A 393 9.08 7.18 -5.60
N PRO A 394 10.38 6.97 -5.30
CA PRO A 394 11.08 5.72 -5.62
C PRO A 394 10.44 4.46 -5.01
N ALA A 395 9.73 4.61 -3.88
CA ALA A 395 8.98 3.54 -3.23
C ALA A 395 7.64 3.19 -3.92
N GLY A 396 7.30 3.88 -5.02
CA GLY A 396 6.03 3.78 -5.71
C GLY A 396 5.00 4.81 -5.25
N ALA A 397 3.88 4.90 -5.98
CA ALA A 397 2.77 5.75 -5.61
C ALA A 397 2.08 5.22 -4.35
N THR A 398 1.76 6.11 -3.42
CA THR A 398 1.02 5.78 -2.18
C THR A 398 -0.49 5.83 -2.37
N ASP A 399 -0.95 6.49 -3.44
CA ASP A 399 -2.34 6.57 -3.85
C ASP A 399 -2.46 6.37 -5.36
N ASP A 400 -3.68 6.19 -5.82
CA ASP A 400 -4.01 6.04 -7.23
C ASP A 400 -3.68 7.32 -8.00
N ILE A 401 -3.33 7.20 -9.27
CA ILE A 401 -3.00 8.34 -10.12
C ILE A 401 -3.79 8.26 -11.42
N ALA A 402 -4.66 9.24 -11.65
CA ALA A 402 -5.19 9.56 -12.96
C ALA A 402 -4.54 10.85 -13.47
N LEU A 403 -3.97 10.82 -14.66
CA LEU A 403 -3.27 11.95 -15.28
C LEU A 403 -3.73 12.10 -16.73
N VAL A 404 -4.20 13.29 -17.09
CA VAL A 404 -4.58 13.67 -18.45
C VAL A 404 -3.76 14.87 -18.89
N VAL A 405 -3.07 14.74 -20.01
CA VAL A 405 -2.23 15.79 -20.62
C VAL A 405 -2.78 16.10 -22.02
N ILE A 406 -3.12 17.37 -22.28
CA ILE A 406 -3.72 17.79 -23.55
C ILE A 406 -2.91 18.95 -24.12
N ARG A 407 -2.43 18.82 -25.37
CA ARG A 407 -1.86 19.91 -26.14
C ARG A 407 -2.98 20.70 -26.81
N LEU A 408 -3.01 22.02 -26.58
CA LEU A 408 -4.00 22.96 -27.04
C LEU A 408 -3.58 23.70 -28.30
#